data_428c7ac9a6afadd2741f389a034cd257
#
_entry.id   428c7ac9a6afadd2741f389a034cd257
#
_cell.length_a   1.000
_cell.length_b   1.000
_cell.length_c   1.000
_cell.angle_alpha   90.00
_cell.angle_beta   90.00
_cell.angle_gamma   90.00
#
_symmetry.space_group_name_H-M   'P 1'
#
loop_
_entity.id
_entity.type
_entity.pdbx_description
1 polymer ?
#
loop_
_entity_poly.entity_id
_entity_poly.type
_entity_poly.pdbx_seq_one_letter_code
_entity_poly.pdbx_strand_id
1 'polypeptide(L)'
;NMGCAFCASGLNKKVRNLETDEIVLQVSMIDEIMKKMDKRVSHVVVMGIGEPFDNYNNVIKFLRIINDPKGIEIGSRHITVSTCGIVPRIIEYSDFDLQVNLAVSLHFANNEKRSKYMKINQVYDLSALMDSLKYYFSKTNRRITFEYILINDVNDSIDDAKKLVKLIKGMNCYVNLIPMNSTVNEF
;
A
#
# COMPACT_ATOMS: atom_id res chain seq x y z
N ASN A 1 -2.19 11.36 -7.07
CA ASN A 1 -2.08 12.50 -6.14
C ASN A 1 -0.72 12.59 -5.46
N MET A 2 -0.04 11.47 -5.25
CA MET A 2 1.26 11.44 -4.54
C MET A 2 2.45 11.88 -5.39
N GLY A 3 2.34 11.86 -6.72
CA GLY A 3 3.34 12.37 -7.65
C GLY A 3 4.68 11.63 -7.59
N CYS A 4 4.65 10.31 -7.35
CA CYS A 4 5.85 9.47 -7.44
C CYS A 4 6.34 9.44 -8.88
N ALA A 5 7.64 9.65 -9.09
CA ALA A 5 8.22 9.84 -10.40
C ALA A 5 8.10 8.60 -11.31
N PHE A 6 8.12 7.40 -10.72
CA PHE A 6 8.04 6.12 -11.44
C PHE A 6 6.58 5.64 -11.68
N CYS A 7 5.57 6.39 -11.22
CA CYS A 7 4.17 5.95 -11.28
C CYS A 7 3.47 6.52 -12.52
N ALA A 8 3.06 5.66 -13.45
CA ALA A 8 2.29 6.09 -14.63
C ALA A 8 0.98 6.82 -14.26
N SER A 9 0.31 6.40 -13.19
CA SER A 9 -0.89 7.08 -12.68
C SER A 9 -0.60 8.48 -12.11
N GLY A 10 0.65 8.79 -11.79
CA GLY A 10 1.09 10.10 -11.33
C GLY A 10 0.99 11.20 -12.39
N LEU A 11 0.90 10.83 -13.66
CA LEU A 11 0.71 11.74 -14.80
C LEU A 11 -0.71 12.34 -14.81
N ASN A 12 -1.68 11.63 -14.26
CA ASN A 12 -3.06 12.07 -14.19
C ASN A 12 -3.29 12.94 -12.95
N LYS A 13 -4.00 14.06 -13.14
CA LYS A 13 -4.43 14.88 -12.00
C LYS A 13 -5.51 14.15 -11.21
N LYS A 14 -5.44 14.22 -9.89
CA LYS A 14 -6.51 13.76 -9.01
C LYS A 14 -7.76 14.61 -9.26
N VAL A 15 -8.88 13.97 -9.54
CA VAL A 15 -10.19 14.63 -9.68
C VAL A 15 -10.85 14.72 -8.30
N ARG A 16 -11.11 13.57 -7.67
CA ARG A 16 -11.70 13.46 -6.32
C ARG A 16 -11.35 12.13 -5.67
N ASN A 17 -11.69 11.98 -4.41
CA ASN A 17 -11.74 10.67 -3.77
C ASN A 17 -13.00 9.91 -4.21
N LEU A 18 -12.92 8.59 -4.27
CA LEU A 18 -14.09 7.73 -4.44
C LEU A 18 -14.88 7.66 -3.14
N GLU A 19 -16.20 7.61 -3.26
CA GLU A 19 -17.06 7.30 -2.12
C GLU A 19 -17.03 5.80 -1.80
N THR A 20 -17.48 5.44 -0.59
CA THR A 20 -17.43 4.05 -0.12
C THR A 20 -18.16 3.08 -1.03
N ASP A 21 -19.34 3.45 -1.51
CA ASP A 21 -20.17 2.65 -2.41
C ASP A 21 -19.51 2.43 -3.77
N GLU A 22 -18.85 3.44 -4.31
CA GLU A 22 -18.08 3.33 -5.57
C GLU A 22 -16.93 2.32 -5.44
N ILE A 23 -16.26 2.28 -4.27
CA ILE A 23 -15.18 1.32 -4.01
C ILE A 23 -15.76 -0.09 -3.84
N VAL A 24 -16.87 -0.25 -3.10
CA VAL A 24 -17.58 -1.52 -2.92
C VAL A 24 -18.08 -2.07 -4.25
N LEU A 25 -18.64 -1.20 -5.10
CA LEU A 25 -19.21 -1.58 -6.38
C LEU A 25 -18.18 -2.29 -7.29
N GLN A 26 -16.91 -1.86 -7.28
CA GLN A 26 -15.86 -2.51 -8.07
C GLN A 26 -15.72 -4.00 -7.70
N VAL A 27 -15.71 -4.30 -6.39
CA VAL A 27 -15.58 -5.69 -5.90
C VAL A 27 -16.87 -6.47 -6.20
N SER A 28 -18.04 -5.88 -5.96
CA SER A 28 -19.34 -6.52 -6.19
C SER A 28 -19.55 -6.91 -7.65
N MET A 29 -19.20 -6.03 -8.58
CA MET A 29 -19.31 -6.32 -10.02
C MET A 29 -18.42 -7.50 -10.44
N ILE A 30 -17.21 -7.57 -9.92
CA ILE A 30 -16.31 -8.71 -10.21
C ILE A 30 -16.83 -9.98 -9.55
N ASP A 31 -17.33 -9.92 -8.31
CA ASP A 31 -17.89 -11.07 -7.61
C ASP A 31 -19.12 -11.65 -8.34
N GLU A 32 -19.98 -10.80 -8.88
CA GLU A 32 -21.11 -11.24 -9.72
C GLU A 32 -20.65 -11.95 -11.01
N ILE A 33 -19.58 -11.47 -11.64
CA ILE A 33 -18.99 -12.13 -12.82
C ILE A 33 -18.40 -13.49 -12.43
N MET A 34 -17.69 -13.55 -11.29
CA MET A 34 -17.09 -14.78 -10.80
C MET A 34 -18.13 -15.83 -10.43
N LYS A 35 -19.27 -15.43 -9.83
CA LYS A 35 -20.39 -16.32 -9.51
C LYS A 35 -20.98 -17.01 -10.74
N LYS A 36 -21.03 -16.33 -11.88
CA LYS A 36 -21.47 -16.94 -13.16
C LYS A 36 -20.53 -18.05 -13.64
N MET A 37 -19.32 -18.10 -13.13
CA MET A 37 -18.29 -19.09 -13.41
C MET A 37 -18.13 -20.13 -12.27
N ASP A 38 -19.09 -20.16 -11.34
CA ASP A 38 -19.04 -20.97 -10.11
C ASP A 38 -17.79 -20.70 -9.23
N LYS A 39 -17.39 -19.44 -9.18
CA LYS A 39 -16.24 -18.91 -8.41
C LYS A 39 -16.67 -17.73 -7.55
N ARG A 40 -15.77 -17.26 -6.69
CA ARG A 40 -15.96 -16.05 -5.86
C ARG A 40 -14.68 -15.22 -5.83
N VAL A 41 -14.82 -13.94 -5.51
CA VAL A 41 -13.69 -13.10 -5.14
C VAL A 41 -13.16 -13.57 -3.78
N SER A 42 -11.93 -14.04 -3.74
CA SER A 42 -11.31 -14.57 -2.53
C SER A 42 -10.32 -13.61 -1.88
N HIS A 43 -9.66 -12.75 -2.65
CA HIS A 43 -8.65 -11.80 -2.18
C HIS A 43 -8.88 -10.43 -2.81
N VAL A 44 -8.58 -9.38 -2.03
CA VAL A 44 -8.64 -7.99 -2.50
C VAL A 44 -7.35 -7.27 -2.10
N VAL A 45 -6.77 -6.57 -3.06
CA VAL A 45 -5.66 -5.65 -2.80
C VAL A 45 -6.07 -4.22 -3.15
N VAL A 46 -5.91 -3.31 -2.21
CA VAL A 46 -6.15 -1.88 -2.41
C VAL A 46 -4.82 -1.25 -2.84
N MET A 47 -4.45 -1.52 -4.10
CA MET A 47 -3.14 -1.18 -4.69
C MET A 47 -3.27 -0.60 -6.11
N GLY A 48 -4.38 0.05 -6.43
CA GLY A 48 -4.65 0.58 -7.76
C GLY A 48 -4.13 2.01 -7.95
N ILE A 49 -5.03 2.91 -8.31
CA ILE A 49 -4.75 4.32 -8.59
C ILE A 49 -5.03 5.16 -7.35
N GLY A 50 -4.07 5.99 -6.96
CA GLY A 50 -4.18 6.88 -5.82
C GLY A 50 -3.60 6.30 -4.53
N GLU A 51 -3.84 6.98 -3.42
CA GLU A 51 -3.37 6.63 -2.08
C GLU A 51 -4.57 6.32 -1.19
N PRO A 52 -4.74 5.07 -0.73
CA PRO A 52 -5.88 4.71 0.10
C PRO A 52 -5.99 5.52 1.40
N PHE A 53 -4.86 5.84 2.01
CA PHE A 53 -4.85 6.59 3.26
C PHE A 53 -5.12 8.10 3.08
N ASP A 54 -5.11 8.62 1.86
CA ASP A 54 -5.64 9.94 1.52
C ASP A 54 -7.19 9.95 1.45
N ASN A 55 -7.79 8.77 1.31
CA ASN A 55 -9.24 8.52 1.36
C ASN A 55 -9.63 7.63 2.54
N TYR A 56 -8.99 7.82 3.68
CA TYR A 56 -8.97 6.90 4.81
C TYR A 56 -10.37 6.44 5.25
N ASN A 57 -11.27 7.38 5.54
CA ASN A 57 -12.59 7.06 6.09
C ASN A 57 -13.43 6.19 5.14
N ASN A 58 -13.41 6.48 3.84
CA ASN A 58 -14.13 5.69 2.84
C ASN A 58 -13.51 4.30 2.68
N VAL A 59 -12.18 4.21 2.72
CA VAL A 59 -11.47 2.92 2.66
C VAL A 59 -11.78 2.07 3.89
N ILE A 60 -11.75 2.63 5.10
CA ILE A 60 -12.08 1.88 6.33
C ILE A 60 -13.51 1.34 6.30
N LYS A 61 -14.48 2.15 5.86
CA LYS A 61 -15.88 1.69 5.68
C LYS A 61 -15.96 0.57 4.63
N PHE A 62 -15.30 0.74 3.50
CA PHE A 62 -15.22 -0.29 2.46
C PHE A 62 -14.67 -1.61 3.00
N LEU A 63 -13.57 -1.60 3.76
CA LEU A 63 -12.99 -2.81 4.34
C LEU A 63 -13.97 -3.55 5.26
N ARG A 64 -14.74 -2.82 6.06
CA ARG A 64 -15.79 -3.40 6.91
C ARG A 64 -16.89 -4.05 6.08
N ILE A 65 -17.37 -3.36 5.04
CA ILE A 65 -18.47 -3.85 4.19
C ILE A 65 -18.08 -5.14 3.46
N ILE A 66 -16.89 -5.20 2.84
CA ILE A 66 -16.49 -6.40 2.10
C ILE A 66 -16.12 -7.58 3.01
N ASN A 67 -15.81 -7.31 4.29
CA ASN A 67 -15.54 -8.34 5.28
C ASN A 67 -16.82 -8.82 6.00
N ASP A 68 -17.94 -8.09 5.92
CA ASP A 68 -19.18 -8.43 6.62
C ASP A 68 -19.72 -9.80 6.15
N PRO A 69 -20.03 -10.74 7.08
CA PRO A 69 -20.56 -12.05 6.74
C PRO A 69 -21.94 -12.00 6.07
N LYS A 70 -22.68 -10.89 6.17
CA LYS A 70 -23.93 -10.66 5.45
C LYS A 70 -23.73 -10.08 4.05
N GLY A 71 -22.49 -9.79 3.65
CA GLY A 71 -22.13 -9.21 2.36
C GLY A 71 -21.32 -10.17 1.50
N ILE A 72 -20.16 -9.69 1.01
CA ILE A 72 -19.26 -10.46 0.13
C ILE A 72 -18.44 -11.49 0.94
N GLU A 73 -18.28 -11.26 2.24
CA GLU A 73 -17.63 -12.17 3.18
C GLU A 73 -16.15 -12.49 2.81
N ILE A 74 -15.38 -11.47 2.46
CA ILE A 74 -13.95 -11.63 2.22
C ILE A 74 -13.22 -11.58 3.56
N GLY A 75 -12.58 -12.67 3.95
CA GLY A 75 -11.84 -12.76 5.21
C GLY A 75 -10.78 -11.65 5.32
N SER A 76 -10.69 -10.97 6.46
CA SER A 76 -9.82 -9.80 6.65
C SER A 76 -8.36 -10.06 6.29
N ARG A 77 -7.85 -11.28 6.53
CA ARG A 77 -6.47 -11.69 6.16
C ARG A 77 -6.27 -11.87 4.66
N HIS A 78 -7.34 -11.91 3.89
CA HIS A 78 -7.31 -11.97 2.42
C HIS A 78 -7.42 -10.57 1.79
N ILE A 79 -7.44 -9.54 2.62
CA ILE A 79 -7.47 -8.14 2.17
C ILE A 79 -6.12 -7.51 2.52
N THR A 80 -5.56 -6.75 1.59
CA THR A 80 -4.33 -5.98 1.79
C THR A 80 -4.56 -4.54 1.38
N VAL A 81 -4.21 -3.61 2.25
CA VAL A 81 -4.17 -2.18 1.93
C VAL A 81 -2.71 -1.74 1.80
N SER A 82 -2.39 -1.04 0.72
CA SER A 82 -1.06 -0.45 0.52
C SER A 82 -1.09 1.05 0.78
N THR A 83 -0.01 1.59 1.32
CA THR A 83 0.18 3.04 1.49
C THR A 83 1.57 3.46 1.07
N CYS A 84 1.69 4.65 0.53
CA CYS A 84 3.00 5.28 0.28
C CYS A 84 3.66 5.82 1.56
N GLY A 85 2.98 5.78 2.71
CA GLY A 85 3.54 6.16 4.00
C GLY A 85 3.00 7.47 4.58
N ILE A 86 1.68 7.64 4.63
CA ILE A 86 1.03 8.74 5.37
C ILE A 86 1.07 8.39 6.87
N VAL A 87 2.12 8.85 7.55
CA VAL A 87 2.47 8.48 8.93
C VAL A 87 1.30 8.60 9.92
N PRO A 88 0.54 9.72 10.01
CA PRO A 88 -0.58 9.81 10.94
C PRO A 88 -1.65 8.74 10.70
N ARG A 89 -1.87 8.35 9.44
CA ARG A 89 -2.85 7.31 9.09
C ARG A 89 -2.36 5.90 9.37
N ILE A 90 -1.06 5.65 9.31
CA ILE A 90 -0.49 4.36 9.76
C ILE A 90 -0.70 4.19 11.27
N ILE A 91 -0.49 5.26 12.05
CA ILE A 91 -0.72 5.26 13.50
C ILE A 91 -2.20 5.00 13.79
N GLU A 92 -3.11 5.72 13.14
CA GLU A 92 -4.56 5.52 13.29
C GLU A 92 -4.98 4.10 12.87
N TYR A 93 -4.39 3.57 11.79
CA TYR A 93 -4.68 2.21 11.31
C TYR A 93 -4.23 1.12 12.27
N SER A 94 -3.32 1.40 13.20
CA SER A 94 -2.92 0.45 14.23
C SER A 94 -4.04 0.11 15.22
N ASP A 95 -5.05 0.95 15.32
CA ASP A 95 -6.24 0.76 16.17
C ASP A 95 -7.43 0.15 15.39
N PHE A 96 -7.23 -0.16 14.09
CA PHE A 96 -8.27 -0.81 13.28
C PHE A 96 -8.45 -2.27 13.69
N ASP A 97 -9.65 -2.64 14.07
CA ASP A 97 -10.01 -3.92 14.69
C ASP A 97 -9.96 -5.13 13.75
N LEU A 98 -10.09 -4.93 12.42
CA LEU A 98 -10.00 -6.02 11.46
C LEU A 98 -8.54 -6.37 11.13
N GLN A 99 -8.27 -7.67 10.91
CA GLN A 99 -6.93 -8.17 10.60
C GLN A 99 -6.57 -8.02 9.10
N VAL A 100 -6.82 -6.85 8.53
CA VAL A 100 -6.44 -6.53 7.15
C VAL A 100 -4.93 -6.30 7.07
N ASN A 101 -4.27 -6.86 6.06
CA ASN A 101 -2.81 -6.76 5.90
C ASN A 101 -2.42 -5.33 5.50
N LEU A 102 -1.26 -4.89 6.00
CA LEU A 102 -0.64 -3.62 5.61
C LEU A 102 0.55 -3.88 4.68
N ALA A 103 0.51 -3.27 3.50
CA ALA A 103 1.65 -3.13 2.61
C ALA A 103 2.12 -1.67 2.60
N VAL A 104 3.42 -1.46 2.44
CA VAL A 104 4.03 -0.13 2.41
C VAL A 104 4.90 0.01 1.18
N SER A 105 4.57 0.97 0.34
CA SER A 105 5.39 1.39 -0.80
C SER A 105 6.68 2.07 -0.31
N LEU A 106 7.66 1.24 0.08
CA LEU A 106 8.94 1.71 0.58
C LEU A 106 9.85 2.22 -0.56
N HIS A 107 10.07 1.36 -1.55
CA HIS A 107 10.79 1.55 -2.83
C HIS A 107 12.25 1.99 -2.70
N PHE A 108 12.63 2.69 -1.65
CA PHE A 108 14.01 3.16 -1.42
C PHE A 108 14.36 3.04 0.06
N ALA A 109 15.52 2.47 0.36
CA ALA A 109 16.08 2.39 1.72
C ALA A 109 17.07 3.55 2.03
N ASN A 110 17.08 4.56 1.19
CA ASN A 110 17.88 5.77 1.32
C ASN A 110 16.96 6.99 1.28
N ASN A 111 17.08 7.86 2.28
CA ASN A 111 16.17 9.00 2.46
C ASN A 111 16.27 10.01 1.30
N GLU A 112 17.46 10.24 0.80
CA GLU A 112 17.74 11.14 -0.33
C GLU A 112 17.10 10.64 -1.63
N LYS A 113 17.34 9.36 -1.97
CA LYS A 113 16.71 8.71 -3.12
C LYS A 113 15.20 8.71 -2.97
N ARG A 114 14.65 8.36 -1.79
CA ARG A 114 13.22 8.34 -1.56
C ARG A 114 12.60 9.73 -1.73
N SER A 115 13.23 10.79 -1.23
CA SER A 115 12.76 12.17 -1.40
C SER A 115 12.79 12.65 -2.86
N LYS A 116 13.75 12.16 -3.64
CA LYS A 116 13.86 12.48 -5.07
C LYS A 116 12.70 11.88 -5.88
N TYR A 117 12.32 10.63 -5.60
CA TYR A 117 11.35 9.88 -6.40
C TYR A 117 9.95 9.80 -5.79
N MET A 118 9.81 10.05 -4.49
CA MET A 118 8.54 10.00 -3.77
C MET A 118 8.36 11.27 -2.93
N LYS A 119 7.54 12.20 -3.42
CA LYS A 119 7.30 13.50 -2.77
C LYS A 119 6.79 13.38 -1.32
N ILE A 120 6.08 12.30 -1.00
CA ILE A 120 5.60 12.05 0.36
C ILE A 120 6.73 12.00 1.38
N ASN A 121 7.94 11.60 0.98
CA ASN A 121 9.10 11.52 1.88
C ASN A 121 9.61 12.91 2.32
N GLN A 122 9.25 13.97 1.61
CA GLN A 122 9.53 15.36 2.03
C GLN A 122 8.62 15.80 3.18
N VAL A 123 7.47 15.13 3.36
CA VAL A 123 6.54 15.38 4.47
C VAL A 123 6.80 14.40 5.61
N TYR A 124 6.99 13.13 5.29
CA TYR A 124 7.27 12.04 6.23
C TYR A 124 8.49 11.27 5.76
N ASP A 125 9.64 11.55 6.35
CA ASP A 125 10.91 10.91 6.00
C ASP A 125 10.95 9.42 6.41
N LEU A 126 12.00 8.72 6.00
CA LEU A 126 12.17 7.30 6.32
C LEU A 126 12.18 7.04 7.82
N SER A 127 12.72 7.96 8.65
CA SER A 127 12.73 7.78 10.11
C SER A 127 11.33 7.78 10.66
N ALA A 128 10.55 8.82 10.34
CA ALA A 128 9.16 8.95 10.78
C ALA A 128 8.30 7.78 10.28
N LEU A 129 8.50 7.35 9.03
CA LEU A 129 7.82 6.18 8.48
C LEU A 129 8.15 4.91 9.28
N MET A 130 9.44 4.62 9.47
CA MET A 130 9.86 3.41 10.18
C MET A 130 9.41 3.39 11.64
N ASP A 131 9.39 4.54 12.32
CA ASP A 131 8.90 4.64 13.69
C ASP A 131 7.39 4.40 13.78
N SER A 132 6.62 4.91 12.82
CA SER A 132 5.18 4.60 12.73
C SER A 132 4.90 3.12 12.47
N LEU A 133 5.74 2.46 11.68
CA LEU A 133 5.62 1.03 11.39
C LEU A 133 6.02 0.15 12.57
N LYS A 134 7.03 0.56 13.35
CA LYS A 134 7.36 -0.10 14.62
C LYS A 134 6.21 0.04 15.63
N TYR A 135 5.61 1.23 15.71
CA TYR A 135 4.41 1.45 16.52
C TYR A 135 3.26 0.55 16.08
N TYR A 136 2.94 0.53 14.77
CA TYR A 136 1.93 -0.37 14.22
C TYR A 136 2.21 -1.83 14.58
N PHE A 137 3.45 -2.28 14.43
CA PHE A 137 3.84 -3.65 14.78
C PHE A 137 3.68 -3.92 16.27
N SER A 138 4.10 -3.00 17.16
CA SER A 138 3.97 -3.16 18.61
C SER A 138 2.51 -3.30 19.06
N LYS A 139 1.59 -2.62 18.39
CA LYS A 139 0.15 -2.68 18.68
C LYS A 139 -0.53 -3.92 18.12
N THR A 140 -0.19 -4.31 16.92
CA THR A 140 -0.96 -5.31 16.15
C THR A 140 -0.28 -6.68 16.11
N ASN A 141 1.02 -6.75 16.32
CA ASN A 141 1.89 -7.91 16.09
C ASN A 141 1.75 -8.50 14.67
N ARG A 142 1.32 -7.68 13.69
CA ARG A 142 1.07 -8.13 12.31
C ARG A 142 2.30 -7.90 11.46
N ARG A 143 2.54 -8.85 10.56
CA ARG A 143 3.58 -8.72 9.54
C ARG A 143 3.27 -7.56 8.59
N ILE A 144 4.31 -6.83 8.21
CA ILE A 144 4.26 -5.75 7.23
C ILE A 144 4.84 -6.26 5.92
N THR A 145 4.25 -5.92 4.79
CA THR A 145 4.84 -6.15 3.47
C THR A 145 5.44 -4.85 2.95
N PHE A 146 6.71 -4.86 2.58
CA PHE A 146 7.36 -3.74 1.91
C PHE A 146 7.36 -3.98 0.39
N GLU A 147 6.75 -3.07 -0.35
CA GLU A 147 6.84 -3.04 -1.80
C GLU A 147 8.11 -2.28 -2.20
N TYR A 148 8.96 -2.90 -2.99
CA TYR A 148 10.25 -2.34 -3.41
C TYR A 148 10.39 -2.47 -4.92
N ILE A 149 10.21 -1.35 -5.64
CA ILE A 149 10.43 -1.30 -7.09
C ILE A 149 11.93 -1.33 -7.38
N LEU A 150 12.35 -2.17 -8.32
CA LEU A 150 13.72 -2.21 -8.81
C LEU A 150 13.84 -1.35 -10.06
N ILE A 151 14.61 -0.26 -9.94
CA ILE A 151 14.90 0.67 -11.03
C ILE A 151 16.38 0.55 -11.36
N ASN A 152 16.68 0.16 -12.61
CA ASN A 152 18.04 -0.07 -13.06
C ASN A 152 18.94 1.14 -12.80
N ASP A 153 20.16 0.89 -12.30
CA ASP A 153 21.17 1.88 -11.95
C ASP A 153 20.73 2.97 -10.93
N VAL A 154 19.55 2.79 -10.31
CA VAL A 154 19.03 3.74 -9.32
C VAL A 154 19.00 3.16 -7.91
N ASN A 155 18.37 2.00 -7.70
CA ASN A 155 18.18 1.42 -6.38
C ASN A 155 18.33 -0.11 -6.34
N ASP A 156 18.97 -0.70 -7.34
CA ASP A 156 19.16 -2.13 -7.53
C ASP A 156 20.59 -2.61 -7.18
N SER A 157 21.41 -1.73 -6.63
CA SER A 157 22.80 -2.05 -6.24
C SER A 157 22.86 -2.93 -4.98
N ILE A 158 23.97 -3.64 -4.82
CA ILE A 158 24.26 -4.40 -3.56
C ILE A 158 24.28 -3.46 -2.34
N ASP A 159 24.71 -2.20 -2.50
CA ASP A 159 24.68 -1.23 -1.40
C ASP A 159 23.24 -0.84 -1.01
N ASP A 160 22.34 -0.67 -1.99
CA ASP A 160 20.93 -0.43 -1.74
C ASP A 160 20.29 -1.63 -1.01
N ALA A 161 20.63 -2.85 -1.41
CA ALA A 161 20.17 -4.06 -0.72
C ALA A 161 20.65 -4.13 0.73
N LYS A 162 21.93 -3.80 1.00
CA LYS A 162 22.49 -3.73 2.36
C LYS A 162 21.77 -2.66 3.21
N LYS A 163 21.47 -1.49 2.63
CA LYS A 163 20.72 -0.43 3.31
C LYS A 163 19.29 -0.90 3.63
N LEU A 164 18.63 -1.60 2.70
CA LEU A 164 17.31 -2.18 2.94
C LEU A 164 17.33 -3.17 4.09
N VAL A 165 18.26 -4.14 4.09
CA VAL A 165 18.41 -5.11 5.17
C VAL A 165 18.64 -4.43 6.51
N LYS A 166 19.50 -3.39 6.54
CA LYS A 166 19.75 -2.62 7.77
C LYS A 166 18.51 -1.90 8.27
N LEU A 167 17.73 -1.32 7.35
CA LEU A 167 16.52 -0.53 7.66
C LEU A 167 15.42 -1.39 8.30
N ILE A 168 15.19 -2.61 7.78
CA ILE A 168 14.11 -3.51 8.23
C ILE A 168 14.55 -4.55 9.24
N LYS A 169 15.81 -4.49 9.69
CA LYS A 169 16.37 -5.47 10.63
C LYS A 169 15.55 -5.56 11.91
N GLY A 170 15.18 -6.79 12.27
CA GLY A 170 14.38 -7.07 13.47
C GLY A 170 12.87 -6.87 13.30
N MET A 171 12.39 -6.51 12.12
CA MET A 171 10.96 -6.42 11.83
C MET A 171 10.43 -7.75 11.26
N ASN A 172 9.22 -8.14 11.67
CA ASN A 172 8.48 -9.23 11.02
C ASN A 172 7.88 -8.68 9.72
N CYS A 173 8.57 -8.88 8.60
CA CYS A 173 8.18 -8.32 7.33
C CYS A 173 8.49 -9.23 6.14
N TYR A 174 7.79 -8.99 5.04
CA TYR A 174 8.17 -9.43 3.70
C TYR A 174 8.63 -8.24 2.87
N VAL A 175 9.48 -8.52 1.88
CA VAL A 175 9.82 -7.56 0.82
C VAL A 175 9.38 -8.17 -0.49
N ASN A 176 8.49 -7.46 -1.19
CA ASN A 176 8.07 -7.78 -2.54
C ASN A 176 8.91 -6.95 -3.52
N LEU A 177 9.72 -7.62 -4.33
CA LEU A 177 10.56 -6.96 -5.33
C LEU A 177 9.78 -6.87 -6.64
N ILE A 178 9.61 -5.67 -7.15
CA ILE A 178 8.81 -5.38 -8.35
C ILE A 178 9.74 -4.83 -9.43
N PRO A 179 10.00 -5.57 -10.53
CA PRO A 179 10.73 -5.02 -11.66
C PRO A 179 9.99 -3.79 -12.20
N MET A 180 10.71 -2.71 -12.47
CA MET A 180 10.09 -1.53 -13.07
C MET A 180 9.67 -1.82 -14.51
N ASN A 181 8.39 -1.58 -14.82
CA ASN A 181 7.92 -1.57 -16.20
C ASN A 181 8.23 -0.22 -16.84
N SER A 182 8.56 -0.24 -18.13
CA SER A 182 8.72 0.99 -18.92
C SER A 182 7.46 1.84 -18.81
N THR A 183 7.63 3.06 -18.36
CA THR A 183 6.59 4.09 -18.39
C THR A 183 6.93 5.12 -19.45
N VAL A 184 5.99 5.99 -19.80
CA VAL A 184 6.20 7.06 -20.80
C VAL A 184 7.33 8.03 -20.39
N ASN A 185 7.66 8.05 -19.11
CA ASN A 185 8.82 8.79 -18.60
C ASN A 185 10.04 7.88 -18.66
N GLU A 186 11.01 8.19 -19.51
CA GLU A 186 12.33 7.57 -19.47
C GLU A 186 12.98 7.85 -18.11
N PHE A 187 13.30 6.77 -17.39
CA PHE A 187 14.17 6.79 -16.23
C PHE A 187 15.57 6.37 -16.66
#